data_bbbb64ddc2061b0ef4cd3fadb62c5fc3
#
_entry.id   bbbb64ddc2061b0ef4cd3fadb62c5fc3
#
_cell.length_a   1.000
_cell.length_b   1.000
_cell.length_c   1.000
_cell.angle_alpha   90.00
_cell.angle_beta   90.00
_cell.angle_gamma   90.00
#
_symmetry.space_group_name_H-M   'P 1'
#
loop_
_entity.id
_entity.type
_entity.pdbx_description
1 polymer ?
#
loop_
_entity_poly.entity_id
_entity_poly.type
_entity_poly.pdbx_seq_one_letter_code
_entity_poly.pdbx_strand_id
1 'polypeptide(L)'
;MKIYLCQTDTTAGFLSKNKALLNKLKNRPLNTPCLITTASFSTLLTLTRVPKNFKNLVRKAQKTTFIYPNQKALRVVKNGKHASFLAKHNWLYSSSANEHKKPFKLKRALNLAKKYHIKIIDQNLHEANASKIFKLSHSKMRKMR
;
A
#
# COMPACT_ATOMS: atom_id res chain seq x y z
N MET A 1 -6.41 -12.76 12.34
CA MET A 1 -6.25 -11.79 11.25
C MET A 1 -5.25 -12.29 10.24
N LYS A 2 -5.61 -12.19 8.97
CA LYS A 2 -4.75 -12.70 7.89
C LYS A 2 -3.79 -11.63 7.39
N ILE A 3 -2.57 -12.06 7.09
CA ILE A 3 -1.58 -11.26 6.37
C ILE A 3 -1.29 -11.98 5.06
N TYR A 4 -1.13 -11.21 3.99
CA TYR A 4 -0.83 -11.73 2.66
C TYR A 4 0.51 -11.16 2.19
N LEU A 5 1.27 -11.98 1.48
CA LEU A 5 2.48 -11.56 0.77
C LEU A 5 2.19 -11.65 -0.72
N CYS A 6 2.24 -10.52 -1.40
CA CYS A 6 1.98 -10.50 -2.84
C CYS A 6 2.87 -9.49 -3.54
N GLN A 7 2.99 -9.65 -4.87
CA GLN A 7 3.62 -8.66 -5.71
C GLN A 7 2.63 -7.52 -5.91
N THR A 8 3.01 -6.32 -5.46
CA THR A 8 2.18 -5.14 -5.62
C THR A 8 2.51 -4.44 -6.95
N ASP A 9 1.90 -3.29 -7.19
CA ASP A 9 2.24 -2.45 -8.34
C ASP A 9 3.62 -1.79 -8.22
N THR A 10 4.24 -1.94 -7.05
CA THR A 10 5.60 -1.53 -6.75
C THR A 10 6.39 -2.75 -6.24
N THR A 11 7.19 -2.62 -5.18
CA THR A 11 7.89 -3.77 -4.58
C THR A 11 6.91 -4.75 -3.94
N ALA A 12 7.25 -6.04 -3.90
CA ALA A 12 6.49 -7.05 -3.15
C ALA A 12 6.17 -6.54 -1.75
N GLY A 13 4.97 -6.81 -1.28
CA GLY A 13 4.49 -6.24 -0.03
C GLY A 13 3.67 -7.18 0.83
N PHE A 14 3.59 -6.85 2.10
CA PHE A 14 2.67 -7.46 3.05
C PHE A 14 1.39 -6.65 3.09
N LEU A 15 0.25 -7.34 3.03
CA LEU A 15 -1.07 -6.72 3.02
C LEU A 15 -1.92 -7.30 4.15
N SER A 16 -2.65 -6.43 4.86
CA SER A 16 -3.54 -6.87 5.94
C SER A 16 -4.59 -5.79 6.25
N LYS A 17 -5.71 -6.22 6.83
CA LYS A 17 -6.68 -5.29 7.45
C LYS A 17 -6.19 -4.77 8.81
N ASN A 18 -5.13 -5.36 9.36
CA ASN A 18 -4.60 -5.00 10.66
C ASN A 18 -3.24 -4.32 10.55
N LYS A 19 -3.25 -3.00 10.72
CA LYS A 19 -2.04 -2.16 10.66
C LYS A 19 -0.99 -2.58 11.68
N ALA A 20 -1.40 -2.95 12.90
CA ALA A 20 -0.47 -3.32 13.96
C ALA A 20 0.35 -4.56 13.59
N LEU A 21 -0.26 -5.54 12.91
CA LEU A 21 0.46 -6.72 12.45
C LEU A 21 1.54 -6.38 11.43
N LEU A 22 1.24 -5.47 10.49
CA LEU A 22 2.24 -5.03 9.51
C LEU A 22 3.39 -4.30 10.19
N ASN A 23 3.09 -3.45 11.17
CA ASN A 23 4.11 -2.73 11.90
C ASN A 23 5.00 -3.68 12.72
N LYS A 24 4.41 -4.74 13.28
CA LYS A 24 5.18 -5.77 13.99
C LYS A 24 6.16 -6.47 13.06
N LEU A 25 5.74 -6.80 11.84
CA LEU A 25 6.65 -7.40 10.85
C LEU A 25 7.82 -6.50 10.49
N LYS A 26 7.63 -5.19 10.54
CA LYS A 26 8.65 -4.19 10.21
C LYS A 26 9.45 -3.71 11.42
N ASN A 27 9.20 -4.27 12.61
CA ASN A 27 9.84 -3.85 13.87
C ASN A 27 9.73 -2.35 14.13
N ARG A 28 8.54 -1.81 13.97
CA ARG A 28 8.27 -0.39 14.20
C ARG A 28 7.05 -0.23 15.13
N PRO A 29 6.83 0.96 15.71
CA PRO A 29 5.71 1.18 16.63
C PRO A 29 4.37 0.74 16.02
N LEU A 30 3.52 0.08 16.81
CA LEU A 30 2.28 -0.54 16.32
C LEU A 30 1.28 0.45 15.75
N ASN A 31 1.36 1.72 16.14
CA ASN A 31 0.48 2.78 15.65
C ASN A 31 1.06 3.57 14.48
N THR A 32 2.21 3.15 13.93
CA THR A 32 2.80 3.81 12.76
C THR A 32 1.80 3.81 11.61
N PRO A 33 1.58 4.95 10.94
CA PRO A 33 0.68 5.00 9.79
C PRO A 33 1.13 4.07 8.67
N CYS A 34 0.19 3.33 8.10
CA CYS A 34 0.41 2.46 6.95
C CYS A 34 -0.35 2.97 5.75
N LEU A 35 0.21 2.75 4.56
CA LEU A 35 -0.46 3.00 3.31
C LEU A 35 -1.72 2.14 3.20
N ILE A 36 -2.81 2.72 2.73
CA ILE A 36 -4.03 1.99 2.36
C ILE A 36 -4.06 1.84 0.85
N THR A 37 -4.28 0.63 0.36
CA THR A 37 -4.41 0.35 -1.07
C THR A 37 -5.82 -0.13 -1.38
N THR A 38 -6.33 0.27 -2.54
CA THR A 38 -7.64 -0.15 -3.02
C THR A 38 -7.63 -0.26 -4.55
N ALA A 39 -8.57 -1.00 -5.11
CA ALA A 39 -8.66 -1.20 -6.55
C ALA A 39 -9.54 -0.17 -7.26
N SER A 40 -10.29 0.66 -6.54
CA SER A 40 -11.23 1.59 -7.17
C SER A 40 -11.23 2.97 -6.53
N PHE A 41 -11.46 3.97 -7.38
CA PHE A 41 -11.63 5.35 -6.93
C PHE A 41 -12.89 5.50 -6.06
N SER A 42 -13.96 4.76 -6.36
CA SER A 42 -15.18 4.81 -5.56
C SER A 42 -14.95 4.32 -4.12
N THR A 43 -14.17 3.27 -3.94
CA THR A 43 -13.79 2.81 -2.59
C THR A 43 -12.93 3.86 -1.88
N LEU A 44 -11.99 4.47 -2.60
CA LEU A 44 -11.16 5.55 -2.03
C LEU A 44 -12.03 6.67 -1.47
N LEU A 45 -13.09 7.06 -2.19
CA LEU A 45 -13.99 8.11 -1.74
C LEU A 45 -14.76 7.76 -0.45
N THR A 46 -14.90 6.48 -0.12
CA THR A 46 -15.49 6.07 1.16
C THR A 46 -14.50 6.18 2.33
N LEU A 47 -13.21 6.21 2.02
CA LEU A 47 -12.14 6.22 3.03
C LEU A 47 -11.60 7.62 3.34
N THR A 48 -11.71 8.52 2.37
CA THR A 48 -11.21 9.90 2.51
C THR A 48 -11.95 10.84 1.56
N ARG A 49 -11.89 12.12 1.87
CA ARG A 49 -12.39 13.17 0.99
C ARG A 49 -11.24 13.64 0.09
N VAL A 50 -11.44 13.58 -1.23
CA VAL A 50 -10.47 14.10 -2.19
C VAL A 50 -10.79 15.58 -2.45
N PRO A 51 -9.82 16.50 -2.26
CA PRO A 51 -10.05 17.91 -2.57
C PRO A 51 -10.51 18.09 -4.02
N LYS A 52 -11.50 18.93 -4.23
CA LYS A 52 -12.16 19.13 -5.53
C LYS A 52 -11.17 19.37 -6.67
N ASN A 53 -10.15 20.18 -6.43
CA ASN A 53 -9.16 20.55 -7.46
C ASN A 53 -8.29 19.37 -7.89
N PHE A 54 -8.24 18.29 -7.12
CA PHE A 54 -7.35 17.17 -7.38
C PHE A 54 -8.07 15.87 -7.77
N LYS A 55 -9.41 15.88 -7.90
CA LYS A 55 -10.17 14.66 -8.22
C LYS A 55 -9.74 14.03 -9.54
N ASN A 56 -9.58 14.83 -10.59
CA ASN A 56 -9.16 14.31 -11.90
C ASN A 56 -7.73 13.77 -11.84
N LEU A 57 -6.84 14.48 -11.17
CA LEU A 57 -5.46 14.05 -11.00
C LEU A 57 -5.40 12.68 -10.29
N VAL A 58 -6.10 12.55 -9.17
CA VAL A 58 -6.11 11.30 -8.40
C VAL A 58 -6.71 10.16 -9.22
N ARG A 59 -7.81 10.43 -9.93
CA ARG A 59 -8.49 9.42 -10.77
C ARG A 59 -7.58 8.88 -11.87
N LYS A 60 -6.72 9.72 -12.44
CA LYS A 60 -5.83 9.35 -13.55
C LYS A 60 -4.46 8.85 -13.11
N ALA A 61 -4.08 9.08 -11.87
CA ALA A 61 -2.73 8.76 -11.39
C ALA A 61 -2.49 7.25 -11.37
N GLN A 62 -1.25 6.86 -11.67
CA GLN A 62 -0.79 5.46 -11.61
C GLN A 62 0.47 5.39 -10.73
N LYS A 63 0.59 4.33 -9.95
CA LYS A 63 1.74 4.09 -9.05
C LYS A 63 2.04 5.31 -8.18
N THR A 64 1.00 6.00 -7.74
CA THR A 64 1.11 7.23 -6.98
C THR A 64 0.29 7.16 -5.71
N THR A 65 0.92 7.48 -4.59
CA THR A 65 0.29 7.58 -3.28
C THR A 65 0.03 9.04 -2.97
N PHE A 66 -1.18 9.34 -2.50
CA PHE A 66 -1.53 10.67 -2.02
C PHE A 66 -1.80 10.63 -0.52
N ILE A 67 -1.23 11.61 0.20
CA ILE A 67 -1.54 11.85 1.60
C ILE A 67 -2.61 12.94 1.64
N TYR A 68 -3.78 12.60 2.15
CA TYR A 68 -4.94 13.49 2.15
C TYR A 68 -4.98 14.38 3.39
N PRO A 69 -5.82 15.42 3.42
CA PRO A 69 -5.91 16.32 4.58
C PRO A 69 -6.20 15.61 5.91
N ASN A 70 -6.84 14.43 5.88
CA ASN A 70 -7.07 13.62 7.08
C ASN A 70 -5.84 12.80 7.52
N GLN A 71 -4.68 13.04 6.90
CA GLN A 71 -3.41 12.36 7.14
C GLN A 71 -3.37 10.90 6.69
N LYS A 72 -4.41 10.38 6.06
CA LYS A 72 -4.38 9.03 5.47
C LYS A 72 -3.64 9.04 4.15
N ALA A 73 -2.76 8.06 3.96
CA ALA A 73 -2.07 7.82 2.69
C ALA A 73 -2.79 6.69 1.95
N LEU A 74 -3.24 6.97 0.74
CA LEU A 74 -3.99 6.00 -0.07
C LEU A 74 -3.43 5.93 -1.49
N ARG A 75 -3.48 4.73 -2.07
CA ARG A 75 -3.12 4.50 -3.46
C ARG A 75 -4.17 3.61 -4.14
N VAL A 76 -4.63 4.03 -5.31
CA VAL A 76 -5.53 3.22 -6.14
C VAL A 76 -4.68 2.42 -7.11
N VAL A 77 -4.88 1.10 -7.12
CA VAL A 77 -4.21 0.16 -8.03
C VAL A 77 -5.24 -0.24 -9.08
N LYS A 78 -5.02 0.17 -10.32
CA LYS A 78 -6.05 0.06 -11.37
C LYS A 78 -6.02 -1.25 -12.14
N ASN A 79 -4.85 -1.86 -12.31
CA ASN A 79 -4.64 -2.98 -13.21
C ASN A 79 -3.86 -4.11 -12.56
N GLY A 80 -3.97 -5.30 -13.15
CA GLY A 80 -3.14 -6.45 -12.81
C GLY A 80 -3.67 -7.32 -11.68
N LYS A 81 -2.87 -8.29 -11.30
CA LYS A 81 -3.23 -9.25 -10.24
C LYS A 81 -3.43 -8.58 -8.89
N HIS A 82 -2.63 -7.55 -8.59
CA HIS A 82 -2.74 -6.80 -7.35
C HIS A 82 -4.10 -6.11 -7.25
N ALA A 83 -4.55 -5.45 -8.33
CA ALA A 83 -5.87 -4.82 -8.36
C ALA A 83 -6.98 -5.84 -8.17
N SER A 84 -6.90 -6.98 -8.85
CA SER A 84 -7.89 -8.07 -8.73
C SER A 84 -7.96 -8.60 -7.31
N PHE A 85 -6.80 -8.76 -6.66
CA PHE A 85 -6.75 -9.21 -5.27
C PHE A 85 -7.37 -8.17 -4.33
N LEU A 86 -7.05 -6.89 -4.50
CA LEU A 86 -7.60 -5.81 -3.68
C LEU A 86 -9.13 -5.68 -3.85
N ALA A 87 -9.64 -5.92 -5.07
CA ALA A 87 -11.08 -5.84 -5.32
C ALA A 87 -11.87 -6.83 -4.46
N LYS A 88 -11.30 -7.97 -4.13
CA LYS A 88 -11.93 -8.97 -3.25
C LYS A 88 -12.00 -8.54 -1.79
N HIS A 89 -11.16 -7.58 -1.39
CA HIS A 89 -11.03 -7.15 0.00
C HIS A 89 -11.48 -5.71 0.24
N ASN A 90 -11.93 -5.01 -0.79
CA ASN A 90 -12.23 -3.58 -0.84
C ASN A 90 -10.97 -2.72 -0.68
N TRP A 91 -10.26 -2.88 0.42
CA TRP A 91 -9.00 -2.18 0.68
C TRP A 91 -8.16 -2.99 1.65
N LEU A 92 -6.85 -2.78 1.62
CA LEU A 92 -5.92 -3.39 2.57
C LEU A 92 -4.82 -2.38 2.92
N TYR A 93 -4.36 -2.41 4.17
CA TYR A 93 -3.09 -1.78 4.52
C TYR A 93 -1.98 -2.51 3.80
N SER A 94 -0.98 -1.77 3.36
CA SER A 94 0.16 -2.28 2.61
C SER A 94 1.47 -1.77 3.18
N SER A 95 2.46 -2.64 3.22
CA SER A 95 3.83 -2.27 3.57
C SER A 95 4.77 -3.08 2.70
N SER A 96 5.79 -2.43 2.11
CA SER A 96 6.78 -3.14 1.31
C SER A 96 7.46 -4.24 2.15
N ALA A 97 7.77 -5.36 1.51
CA ALA A 97 8.31 -6.53 2.20
C ALA A 97 9.82 -6.46 2.46
N ASN A 98 10.43 -5.32 2.19
CA ASN A 98 11.83 -5.08 2.53
C ASN A 98 11.97 -4.68 4.00
N GLU A 99 13.16 -4.92 4.55
CA GLU A 99 13.53 -4.36 5.83
C GLU A 99 13.65 -2.83 5.70
N HIS A 100 13.28 -2.08 6.74
CA HIS A 100 13.28 -0.61 6.70
C HIS A 100 14.61 -0.06 6.20
N LYS A 101 14.57 0.80 5.18
CA LYS A 101 15.73 1.44 4.53
C LYS A 101 16.72 0.44 3.90
N LYS A 102 16.32 -0.80 3.66
CA LYS A 102 17.16 -1.81 3.02
C LYS A 102 16.48 -2.33 1.75
N PRO A 103 17.24 -2.90 0.80
CA PRO A 103 16.63 -3.47 -0.40
C PRO A 103 15.79 -4.71 -0.06
N PHE A 104 14.86 -5.02 -0.95
CA PHE A 104 14.03 -6.22 -0.83
C PHE A 104 14.90 -7.47 -0.97
N LYS A 105 14.69 -8.44 -0.07
CA LYS A 105 15.33 -9.76 -0.14
C LYS A 105 14.25 -10.84 -0.08
N LEU A 106 14.15 -11.63 -1.15
CA LEU A 106 13.16 -12.69 -1.27
C LEU A 106 13.23 -13.68 -0.11
N LYS A 107 14.44 -14.12 0.22
CA LYS A 107 14.65 -15.09 1.31
C LYS A 107 14.09 -14.60 2.63
N ARG A 108 14.31 -13.30 2.96
CA ARG A 108 13.78 -12.71 4.18
C ARG A 108 12.26 -12.68 4.19
N ALA A 109 11.66 -12.29 3.07
CA ALA A 109 10.19 -12.24 2.95
C ALA A 109 9.58 -13.62 3.10
N LEU A 110 10.17 -14.65 2.47
CA LEU A 110 9.67 -16.02 2.58
C LEU A 110 9.85 -16.58 4.00
N ASN A 111 10.96 -16.26 4.67
CA ASN A 111 11.18 -16.67 6.06
C ASN A 111 10.14 -16.05 7.00
N LEU A 112 9.82 -14.78 6.82
CA LEU A 112 8.77 -14.11 7.60
C LEU A 112 7.40 -14.72 7.32
N ALA A 113 7.12 -15.04 6.05
CA ALA A 113 5.86 -15.68 5.68
C ALA A 113 5.69 -17.03 6.38
N LYS A 114 6.76 -17.81 6.45
CA LYS A 114 6.76 -19.09 7.17
C LYS A 114 6.58 -18.92 8.67
N LYS A 115 7.33 -17.98 9.26
CA LYS A 115 7.30 -17.72 10.71
C LYS A 115 5.94 -17.26 11.21
N TYR A 116 5.26 -16.39 10.45
CA TYR A 116 3.99 -15.78 10.86
C TYR A 116 2.78 -16.35 10.13
N HIS A 117 2.92 -17.47 9.41
CA HIS A 117 1.85 -18.15 8.67
C HIS A 117 1.16 -17.19 7.67
N ILE A 118 1.96 -16.40 6.97
CA ILE A 118 1.49 -15.45 5.97
C ILE A 118 1.16 -16.19 4.68
N LYS A 119 -0.01 -15.91 4.10
CA LYS A 119 -0.41 -16.51 2.83
C LYS A 119 0.32 -15.83 1.67
N ILE A 120 1.06 -16.61 0.88
CA ILE A 120 1.75 -16.12 -0.30
C ILE A 120 0.78 -16.19 -1.49
N ILE A 121 0.50 -15.03 -2.09
CA ILE A 121 -0.45 -14.92 -3.20
C ILE A 121 0.26 -15.07 -4.55
N ASP A 122 1.48 -14.54 -4.66
CA ASP A 122 2.25 -14.55 -5.90
C ASP A 122 3.57 -15.27 -5.70
N GLN A 123 4.03 -15.95 -6.76
CA GLN A 123 5.32 -16.64 -6.73
C GLN A 123 6.47 -15.79 -7.25
N ASN A 124 6.17 -14.78 -8.09
CA ASN A 124 7.19 -13.92 -8.69
C ASN A 124 7.34 -12.62 -7.90
N LEU A 125 7.90 -12.74 -6.70
CA LEU A 125 8.09 -11.61 -5.80
C LEU A 125 9.42 -10.93 -6.10
N HIS A 126 9.39 -9.61 -6.30
CA HIS A 126 10.59 -8.84 -6.65
C HIS A 126 10.48 -7.40 -6.20
N GLU A 127 11.62 -6.71 -6.21
CA GLU A 127 11.68 -5.27 -5.97
C GLU A 127 11.32 -4.52 -7.25
N ALA A 128 10.60 -3.42 -7.09
CA ALA A 128 10.27 -2.50 -8.16
C ALA A 128 10.36 -1.05 -7.64
N ASN A 129 10.28 -0.09 -8.55
CA ASN A 129 10.34 1.31 -8.17
C ASN A 129 9.23 1.66 -7.19
N ALA A 130 9.58 2.41 -6.15
CA ALA A 130 8.63 2.91 -5.17
C ALA A 130 7.60 3.85 -5.83
N SER A 131 6.41 3.94 -5.24
CA SER A 131 5.41 4.89 -5.73
C SER A 131 5.88 6.33 -5.51
N LYS A 132 5.38 7.24 -6.36
CA LYS A 132 5.47 8.66 -6.07
C LYS A 132 4.56 8.98 -4.88
N ILE A 133 4.94 9.95 -4.07
CA ILE A 133 4.12 10.38 -2.93
C ILE A 133 3.93 11.88 -3.01
N PHE A 134 2.66 12.30 -2.99
CA PHE A 134 2.29 13.72 -2.93
C PHE A 134 1.37 13.95 -1.72
N LYS A 135 1.61 15.05 -1.02
CA LYS A 135 0.72 15.49 0.06
C LYS A 135 -0.24 16.55 -0.48
N LEU A 136 -1.52 16.34 -0.27
CA LEU A 136 -2.57 17.25 -0.73
C LEU A 136 -3.15 18.06 0.43
N SER A 137 -3.32 19.35 0.20
CA SER A 137 -4.19 20.20 0.99
C SER A 137 -5.41 20.59 0.14
N HIS A 138 -6.26 21.49 0.60
CA HIS A 138 -7.44 21.90 -0.17
C HIS A 138 -7.08 22.48 -1.54
N SER A 139 -5.94 23.16 -1.65
CA SER A 139 -5.57 23.90 -2.87
C SER A 139 -4.14 23.64 -3.34
N LYS A 140 -3.31 22.95 -2.56
CA LYS A 140 -1.90 22.78 -2.87
C LYS A 140 -1.49 21.31 -2.87
N MET A 141 -0.50 20.98 -3.70
CA MET A 141 0.10 19.68 -3.79
C MET A 141 1.61 19.80 -3.57
N ARG A 142 2.15 18.96 -2.68
CA ARG A 142 3.59 18.93 -2.39
C ARG A 142 4.16 17.55 -2.65
N LYS A 143 5.24 17.49 -3.43
CA LYS A 143 5.94 16.23 -3.69
C LYS A 143 6.73 15.80 -2.46
N MET A 144 6.49 14.57 -1.98
CA MET A 144 7.19 13.98 -0.84
C MET A 144 8.23 12.95 -1.29
N ARG A 145 7.99 12.30 -2.46
CA ARG A 145 8.89 11.30 -3.00
C ARG A 145 8.71 11.12 -4.51
#